data_02c13d8d6e10d2debaec669d521006d9
#
_entry.id   02c13d8d6e10d2debaec669d521006d9
#
_cell.length_a   1.000
_cell.length_b   1.000
_cell.length_c   1.000
_cell.angle_alpha   90.00
_cell.angle_beta   90.00
_cell.angle_gamma   90.00
#
_symmetry.space_group_name_H-M   'P 1'
#
loop_
_entity.id
_entity.type
_entity.pdbx_description
1 polymer ?
#
loop_
_entity_poly.entity_id
_entity_poly.type
_entity_poly.pdbx_seq_one_letter_code
_entity_poly.pdbx_strand_id
1 'polypeptide(L)'
;MKKILTILVLSLPLTIFSSTLVILECELIDDGTIEDVKRINSAWVKSVNELNDKQVSSQVLEAVLSDNMEGFIYIDTYEDSIHWGQIRYEIKNGTIQDIDEQFDAVSKCTAGKMYDAEQS
;
A
#
# COMPACT_ATOMS: atom_id res chain seq x y z
N MET A 1 15.32 -55.64 -6.36
CA MET A 1 14.79 -54.56 -5.53
C MET A 1 14.57 -53.35 -6.39
N LYS A 2 13.32 -53.10 -6.67
CA LYS A 2 12.95 -51.91 -7.43
C LYS A 2 12.93 -50.70 -6.50
N LYS A 3 13.89 -49.84 -6.64
CA LYS A 3 13.77 -48.50 -6.07
C LYS A 3 12.66 -47.77 -6.82
N ILE A 4 11.54 -47.56 -6.17
CA ILE A 4 10.53 -46.68 -6.68
C ILE A 4 11.08 -45.28 -6.51
N LEU A 5 11.60 -44.72 -7.61
CA LEU A 5 11.89 -43.30 -7.65
C LEU A 5 10.53 -42.61 -7.71
N THR A 6 10.02 -42.24 -6.54
CA THR A 6 8.88 -41.34 -6.48
C THR A 6 9.42 -40.00 -6.94
N ILE A 7 9.28 -39.72 -8.23
CA ILE A 7 9.44 -38.36 -8.70
C ILE A 7 8.30 -37.59 -8.07
N LEU A 8 8.59 -36.94 -6.97
CA LEU A 8 7.70 -35.92 -6.44
C LEU A 8 7.72 -34.79 -7.49
N VAL A 9 6.82 -34.89 -8.44
CA VAL A 9 6.52 -33.74 -9.28
C VAL A 9 5.86 -32.75 -8.33
N LEU A 10 6.68 -31.95 -7.71
CA LEU A 10 6.22 -30.69 -7.16
C LEU A 10 5.68 -29.90 -8.34
N SER A 11 4.40 -30.13 -8.64
CA SER A 11 3.66 -29.12 -9.35
C SER A 11 3.56 -27.97 -8.36
N LEU A 12 4.59 -27.12 -8.37
CA LEU A 12 4.47 -25.79 -7.80
C LEU A 12 3.27 -25.18 -8.52
N PRO A 13 2.15 -24.88 -7.81
CA PRO A 13 1.14 -24.08 -8.45
C PRO A 13 1.87 -22.85 -8.96
N LEU A 14 1.70 -22.55 -10.23
CA LEU A 14 2.02 -21.24 -10.77
C LEU A 14 1.22 -20.25 -9.95
N THR A 15 1.81 -19.81 -8.84
CA THR A 15 1.26 -18.73 -8.06
C THR A 15 1.38 -17.50 -8.94
N ILE A 16 0.28 -17.20 -9.63
CA ILE A 16 0.11 -15.92 -10.26
C ILE A 16 0.03 -14.94 -9.10
N PHE A 17 1.14 -14.26 -8.80
CA PHE A 17 1.13 -13.19 -7.84
C PHE A 17 0.42 -12.01 -8.50
N SER A 18 -0.88 -11.87 -8.19
CA SER A 18 -1.62 -10.67 -8.48
C SER A 18 -1.65 -9.83 -7.22
N SER A 19 -1.55 -8.53 -7.37
CA SER A 19 -1.71 -7.57 -6.30
C SER A 19 -2.51 -6.37 -6.80
N THR A 20 -3.10 -5.64 -5.89
CA THR A 20 -3.80 -4.39 -6.19
C THR A 20 -2.96 -3.22 -5.71
N LEU A 21 -2.63 -2.33 -6.62
CA LEU A 21 -1.84 -1.12 -6.34
C LEU A 21 -2.76 0.09 -6.30
N VAL A 22 -2.64 0.89 -5.26
CA VAL A 22 -3.27 2.20 -5.17
C VAL A 22 -2.17 3.25 -5.21
N ILE A 23 -2.26 4.14 -6.19
CA ILE A 23 -1.28 5.21 -6.40
C ILE A 23 -1.97 6.53 -6.09
N LEU A 24 -1.47 7.25 -5.10
CA LEU A 24 -1.99 8.54 -4.69
C LEU A 24 -0.97 9.63 -4.99
N GLU A 25 -1.37 10.61 -5.78
CA GLU A 25 -0.58 11.80 -6.05
C GLU A 25 -0.96 12.88 -5.05
N CYS A 26 0.00 13.32 -4.26
CA CYS A 26 -0.21 14.22 -3.15
C CYS A 26 0.81 15.37 -3.17
N GLU A 27 0.55 16.37 -2.37
CA GLU A 27 1.48 17.47 -2.14
C GLU A 27 1.50 17.86 -0.66
N LEU A 28 2.63 18.37 -0.22
CA LEU A 28 2.78 18.92 1.12
C LEU A 28 2.00 20.23 1.22
N ILE A 29 1.39 20.44 2.37
CA ILE A 29 0.67 21.69 2.68
C ILE A 29 1.18 22.26 4.00
N ASP A 30 0.96 23.55 4.18
CA ASP A 30 1.34 24.29 5.39
C ASP A 30 2.83 24.04 5.72
N ASP A 31 3.14 23.71 6.96
CA ASP A 31 4.51 23.42 7.41
C ASP A 31 4.86 21.92 7.34
N GLY A 32 4.08 21.12 6.61
CA GLY A 32 4.30 19.69 6.48
C GLY A 32 5.60 19.36 5.76
N THR A 33 6.27 18.31 6.22
CA THR A 33 7.52 17.82 5.65
C THR A 33 7.36 16.38 5.14
N ILE A 34 8.25 15.97 4.24
CA ILE A 34 8.25 14.58 3.75
C ILE A 34 8.59 13.60 4.89
N GLU A 35 9.37 14.02 5.86
CA GLU A 35 9.68 13.22 7.05
C GLU A 35 8.44 12.98 7.88
N ASP A 36 7.57 13.99 8.03
CA ASP A 36 6.27 13.84 8.68
C ASP A 36 5.41 12.80 7.94
N VAL A 37 5.34 12.91 6.62
CA VAL A 37 4.60 11.97 5.78
C VAL A 37 5.10 10.54 5.97
N LYS A 38 6.40 10.32 5.92
CA LYS A 38 6.99 8.99 6.11
C LYS A 38 6.68 8.40 7.48
N ARG A 39 6.77 9.23 8.52
CA ARG A 39 6.46 8.84 9.90
C ARG A 39 4.99 8.43 10.05
N ILE A 40 4.09 9.27 9.55
CA ILE A 40 2.65 9.00 9.61
C ILE A 40 2.30 7.77 8.78
N ASN A 41 2.89 7.62 7.61
CA ASN A 41 2.67 6.46 6.74
C ASN A 41 3.12 5.15 7.39
N SER A 42 4.21 5.15 8.12
CA SER A 42 4.66 3.97 8.88
C SER A 42 3.65 3.58 9.96
N ALA A 43 3.09 4.56 10.65
CA ALA A 43 2.02 4.32 11.63
C ALA A 43 0.74 3.81 10.96
N TRP A 44 0.42 4.32 9.78
CA TRP A 44 -0.73 3.87 8.99
C TRP A 44 -0.59 2.40 8.60
N VAL A 45 0.55 2.02 8.02
CA VAL A 45 0.83 0.62 7.63
C VAL A 45 0.68 -0.32 8.82
N LYS A 46 1.26 0.03 9.96
CA LYS A 46 1.15 -0.76 11.17
C LYS A 46 -0.31 -0.94 11.60
N SER A 47 -1.07 0.15 11.59
CA SER A 47 -2.46 0.14 12.04
C SER A 47 -3.37 -0.65 11.10
N VAL A 48 -3.24 -0.49 9.79
CA VAL A 48 -4.09 -1.23 8.84
C VAL A 48 -3.75 -2.72 8.82
N ASN A 49 -2.50 -3.09 9.08
CA ASN A 49 -2.08 -4.48 9.14
C ASN A 49 -2.56 -5.19 10.41
N GLU A 50 -3.02 -4.46 11.41
CA GLU A 50 -3.70 -5.01 12.58
C GLU A 50 -5.20 -5.29 12.32
N LEU A 51 -5.77 -4.74 11.24
CA LEU A 51 -7.19 -4.86 10.92
C LEU A 51 -7.53 -6.13 10.13
N ASN A 52 -6.55 -6.79 9.55
CA ASN A 52 -6.76 -7.91 8.65
C ASN A 52 -5.55 -8.85 8.68
N ASP A 53 -5.76 -10.13 8.36
CA ASP A 53 -4.68 -11.13 8.27
C ASP A 53 -3.78 -10.90 7.06
N LYS A 54 -4.30 -10.24 6.03
CA LYS A 54 -3.56 -9.89 4.83
C LYS A 54 -2.78 -8.60 5.06
N GLN A 55 -1.62 -8.51 4.45
CA GLN A 55 -0.70 -7.40 4.70
C GLN A 55 -0.73 -6.36 3.59
N VAL A 56 -0.78 -5.10 3.98
CA VAL A 56 -0.59 -3.94 3.12
C VAL A 56 0.86 -3.51 3.20
N SER A 57 1.46 -3.17 2.10
CA SER A 57 2.73 -2.44 2.07
C SER A 57 2.51 -1.06 1.45
N SER A 58 3.33 -0.12 1.82
CA SER A 58 3.23 1.24 1.30
C SER A 58 4.61 1.83 1.08
N GLN A 59 4.76 2.54 -0.03
CA GLN A 59 5.96 3.28 -0.37
C GLN A 59 5.62 4.75 -0.50
N VAL A 60 6.51 5.59 -0.02
CA VAL A 60 6.46 7.04 -0.26
C VAL A 60 7.54 7.37 -1.28
N LEU A 61 7.14 7.90 -2.43
CA LEU A 61 8.05 8.36 -3.48
C LEU A 61 8.25 9.85 -3.33
N GLU A 62 9.44 10.22 -2.91
CA GLU A 62 9.85 11.61 -2.76
C GLU A 62 10.36 12.15 -4.09
N ALA A 63 9.97 13.36 -4.45
CA ALA A 63 10.45 14.01 -5.66
C ALA A 63 11.93 14.38 -5.51
N VAL A 64 12.77 13.82 -6.38
CA VAL A 64 14.20 14.15 -6.48
C VAL A 64 14.44 15.12 -7.63
N LEU A 65 13.68 14.96 -8.71
CA LEU A 65 13.65 15.84 -9.85
C LEU A 65 12.22 15.90 -10.36
N SER A 66 11.59 17.05 -10.26
CA SER A 66 10.20 17.26 -10.67
C SER A 66 9.92 18.74 -10.84
N ASP A 67 8.92 19.06 -11.67
CA ASP A 67 8.40 20.42 -11.79
C ASP A 67 7.74 20.91 -10.50
N ASN A 68 7.26 19.98 -9.68
CA ASN A 68 6.67 20.25 -8.37
C ASN A 68 7.41 19.48 -7.28
N MET A 69 8.36 20.11 -6.62
CA MET A 69 9.14 19.51 -5.53
C MET A 69 8.35 19.35 -4.22
N GLU A 70 7.18 19.96 -4.11
CA GLU A 70 6.24 19.73 -2.99
C GLU A 70 5.38 18.48 -3.21
N GLY A 71 5.43 17.91 -4.41
CA GLY A 71 4.70 16.71 -4.77
C GLY A 71 5.39 15.45 -4.29
N PHE A 72 4.60 14.46 -3.92
CA PHE A 72 5.06 13.12 -3.60
C PHE A 72 3.97 12.10 -3.95
N ILE A 73 4.33 10.82 -3.95
CA ILE A 73 3.41 9.75 -4.34
C ILE A 73 3.44 8.68 -3.27
N TYR A 74 2.24 8.19 -2.88
CA TYR A 74 2.12 6.91 -2.19
C TYR A 74 1.86 5.81 -3.19
N ILE A 75 2.50 4.67 -2.99
CA ILE A 75 2.12 3.42 -3.65
C ILE A 75 1.77 2.42 -2.55
N ASP A 76 0.48 2.14 -2.42
CA ASP A 76 -0.02 1.17 -1.47
C ASP A 76 -0.32 -0.13 -2.20
N THR A 77 0.22 -1.23 -1.71
CA THR A 77 0.04 -2.55 -2.29
C THR A 77 -0.80 -3.42 -1.38
N TYR A 78 -1.93 -3.89 -1.91
CA TYR A 78 -2.85 -4.83 -1.28
C TYR A 78 -2.73 -6.20 -1.95
N GLU A 79 -3.08 -7.27 -1.26
CA GLU A 79 -3.01 -8.60 -1.84
C GLU A 79 -4.01 -8.79 -2.99
N ASP A 80 -5.20 -8.17 -2.87
CA ASP A 80 -6.23 -8.16 -3.93
C ASP A 80 -7.20 -7.00 -3.71
N SER A 81 -8.14 -6.83 -4.62
CA SER A 81 -9.15 -5.76 -4.54
C SER A 81 -10.15 -5.97 -3.40
N ILE A 82 -10.39 -7.21 -3.00
CA ILE A 82 -11.27 -7.52 -1.86
C ILE A 82 -10.61 -7.05 -0.57
N HIS A 83 -9.32 -7.32 -0.41
CA HIS A 83 -8.53 -6.84 0.72
C HIS A 83 -8.55 -5.31 0.80
N TRP A 84 -8.34 -4.62 -0.32
CA TRP A 84 -8.46 -3.18 -0.39
C TRP A 84 -9.83 -2.69 0.08
N GLY A 85 -10.90 -3.32 -0.39
CA GLY A 85 -12.28 -2.98 -0.01
C GLY A 85 -12.53 -3.14 1.49
N GLN A 86 -12.02 -4.21 2.10
CA GLN A 86 -12.13 -4.46 3.53
C GLN A 86 -11.42 -3.38 4.36
N ILE A 87 -10.21 -3.00 3.96
CA ILE A 87 -9.46 -1.93 4.62
C ILE A 87 -10.16 -0.58 4.45
N ARG A 88 -10.66 -0.27 3.26
CA ARG A 88 -11.42 0.96 3.01
C ARG A 88 -12.69 1.04 3.86
N TYR A 89 -13.37 -0.06 4.06
CA TYR A 89 -14.54 -0.12 4.93
C TYR A 89 -14.17 0.27 6.37
N GLU A 90 -13.11 -0.30 6.91
CA GLU A 90 -12.63 0.01 8.26
C GLU A 90 -12.21 1.48 8.39
N ILE A 91 -11.52 2.02 7.39
CA ILE A 91 -11.11 3.44 7.38
C ILE A 91 -12.33 4.36 7.40
N LYS A 92 -13.34 4.06 6.58
CA LYS A 92 -14.58 4.85 6.54
C LYS A 92 -15.34 4.82 7.86
N ASN A 93 -15.22 3.75 8.63
CA ASN A 93 -15.83 3.63 9.95
C ASN A 93 -15.03 4.33 11.06
N GLY A 94 -13.95 5.01 10.71
CA GLY A 94 -13.17 5.81 11.65
C GLY A 94 -12.19 5.03 12.52
N THR A 95 -11.85 3.79 12.16
CA THR A 95 -10.97 2.92 12.94
C THR A 95 -9.56 3.52 13.12
N ILE A 96 -9.09 4.30 12.12
CA ILE A 96 -7.78 4.97 12.16
C ILE A 96 -7.92 6.49 11.96
N GLN A 97 -8.98 7.07 12.45
CA GLN A 97 -9.30 8.51 12.24
C GLN A 97 -8.17 9.42 12.68
N ASP A 98 -7.49 9.10 13.78
CA ASP A 98 -6.37 9.90 14.30
C ASP A 98 -5.23 10.02 13.27
N ILE A 99 -4.96 8.93 12.56
CA ILE A 99 -3.90 8.88 11.55
C ILE A 99 -4.33 9.66 10.31
N ASP A 100 -5.58 9.53 9.89
CA ASP A 100 -6.12 10.28 8.76
C ASP A 100 -6.05 11.80 9.03
N GLU A 101 -6.36 12.23 10.24
CA GLU A 101 -6.24 13.62 10.65
C GLU A 101 -4.79 14.11 10.60
N GLN A 102 -3.83 13.27 10.98
CA GLN A 102 -2.41 13.61 10.90
C GLN A 102 -1.97 13.79 9.44
N PHE A 103 -2.41 12.93 8.53
CA PHE A 103 -2.14 13.09 7.10
C PHE A 103 -2.72 14.40 6.57
N ASP A 104 -3.96 14.70 6.91
CA ASP A 104 -4.66 15.91 6.45
C ASP A 104 -3.99 17.20 6.93
N ALA A 105 -3.28 17.13 8.05
CA ALA A 105 -2.56 18.29 8.59
C ALA A 105 -1.28 18.64 7.81
N VAL A 106 -0.68 17.68 7.09
CA VAL A 106 0.62 17.86 6.43
C VAL A 106 0.58 17.67 4.91
N SER A 107 -0.51 17.10 4.39
CA SER A 107 -0.60 16.76 2.98
C SER A 107 -2.02 16.82 2.43
N LYS A 108 -2.09 16.92 1.11
CA LYS A 108 -3.34 16.88 0.36
C LYS A 108 -3.12 16.00 -0.87
N CYS A 109 -3.96 15.00 -1.06
CA CYS A 109 -3.92 14.16 -2.25
C CYS A 109 -4.92 14.67 -3.28
N THR A 110 -4.46 14.86 -4.51
CA THR A 110 -5.22 15.48 -5.60
C THR A 110 -5.66 14.47 -6.65
N ALA A 111 -5.04 13.29 -6.70
CA ALA A 111 -5.41 12.24 -7.63
C ALA A 111 -5.16 10.87 -7.03
N GLY A 112 -6.01 9.92 -7.37
CA GLY A 112 -5.87 8.52 -6.99
C GLY A 112 -6.16 7.61 -8.16
N LYS A 113 -5.35 6.55 -8.29
CA LYS A 113 -5.52 5.52 -9.32
C LYS A 113 -5.34 4.15 -8.67
N MET A 114 -6.09 3.18 -9.17
CA MET A 114 -5.98 1.80 -8.72
C MET A 114 -5.72 0.89 -9.92
N TYR A 115 -4.76 -0.01 -9.76
CA TYR A 115 -4.36 -0.95 -10.79
C TYR A 115 -4.28 -2.35 -10.22
N ASP A 116 -4.69 -3.34 -11.00
CA ASP A 116 -4.34 -4.72 -10.72
C ASP A 116 -3.02 -5.03 -11.42
N ALA A 117 -2.07 -5.58 -10.68
CA ALA A 117 -0.76 -5.95 -11.18
C ALA A 117 -0.61 -7.46 -11.18
N GLU A 118 -0.17 -8.01 -12.30
CA GLU A 118 0.20 -9.42 -12.43
C GLU A 118 1.69 -9.51 -12.73
N GLN A 119 2.34 -10.45 -12.08
CA GLN A 119 3.73 -10.77 -12.37
C GLN A 119 3.79 -11.70 -13.58
N SER A 120 4.53 -11.29 -14.60
CA SER A 120 4.73 -12.11 -15.82
C SER A 120 5.85 -13.12 -15.65
#